data_f832cc11272db7386a7c16c7233bb042
#
_entry.id   f832cc11272db7386a7c16c7233bb042
#
_cell.length_a   1.000
_cell.length_b   1.000
_cell.length_c   1.000
_cell.angle_alpha   90.00
_cell.angle_beta   90.00
_cell.angle_gamma   90.00
#
_symmetry.space_group_name_H-M   'P 1'
#
loop_
_entity.id
_entity.type
_entity.pdbx_description
1 polymer ?
#
loop_
_entity_poly.entity_id
_entity_poly.type
_entity_poly.pdbx_seq_one_letter_code
_entity_poly.pdbx_strand_id
1 'polypeptide(L)'
;MKKILIILLFPLFICAQEEQLNEELIKKSIQWTKVASTGRDYKEAKKFLDDNFYSSTFSSNGSSLRLYDEEYFTTPVNYQWINFSTYDHFVQVSPNKSSAVVTFNVDGDYIYKNVKINYAARVSFFWTKVDKEWKKMHSHWSSRSGAEGIPINDR
;
A
#
# COMPACT_ATOMS: atom_id res chain seq x y z
N MET A 1 46.69 16.63 4.66
CA MET A 1 45.91 15.89 3.63
C MET A 1 44.80 14.94 4.15
N LYS A 2 44.43 14.92 5.46
CA LYS A 2 43.38 14.00 6.00
C LYS A 2 41.95 14.58 6.02
N LYS A 3 41.76 15.89 5.74
CA LYS A 3 40.41 16.51 5.84
C LYS A 3 39.54 16.42 4.58
N ILE A 4 40.08 16.07 3.42
CA ILE A 4 39.34 16.01 2.14
C ILE A 4 38.55 14.69 1.98
N LEU A 5 38.97 13.60 2.63
CA LEU A 5 38.32 12.30 2.51
C LEU A 5 36.95 12.23 3.20
N ILE A 6 36.73 13.04 4.24
CA ILE A 6 35.49 13.07 5.02
C ILE A 6 34.34 13.73 4.24
N ILE A 7 34.61 14.72 3.41
CA ILE A 7 33.62 15.48 2.64
C ILE A 7 33.06 14.63 1.48
N LEU A 8 33.82 13.72 0.91
CA LEU A 8 33.41 12.86 -0.20
C LEU A 8 32.53 11.66 0.25
N LEU A 9 32.59 11.26 1.53
CA LEU A 9 31.81 10.15 2.07
C LEU A 9 30.39 10.57 2.50
N PHE A 10 30.18 11.85 2.82
CA PHE A 10 28.91 12.36 3.32
C PHE A 10 27.74 12.22 2.32
N PRO A 11 27.87 12.56 1.02
CA PRO A 11 26.78 12.34 0.06
C PRO A 11 26.46 10.87 -0.20
N LEU A 12 27.42 9.97 -0.11
CA LEU A 12 27.21 8.53 -0.25
C LEU A 12 26.36 7.97 0.89
N PHE A 13 26.56 8.43 2.12
CA PHE A 13 25.73 8.02 3.27
C PHE A 13 24.28 8.51 3.16
N ILE A 14 24.06 9.73 2.64
CA ILE A 14 22.71 10.26 2.46
C ILE A 14 21.96 9.44 1.39
N CYS A 15 22.59 9.16 0.27
CA CYS A 15 21.99 8.36 -0.81
C CYS A 15 21.64 6.94 -0.34
N ALA A 16 22.52 6.27 0.41
CA ALA A 16 22.28 4.95 0.96
C ALA A 16 21.12 4.92 1.98
N GLN A 17 20.97 5.97 2.80
CA GLN A 17 19.86 6.08 3.75
C GLN A 17 18.50 6.31 3.06
N GLU A 18 18.48 7.03 1.95
CA GLU A 18 17.28 7.28 1.17
C GLU A 18 16.84 6.00 0.44
N GLU A 19 17.77 5.28 -0.15
CA GLU A 19 17.52 3.99 -0.80
C GLU A 19 16.94 2.97 0.20
N GLN A 20 17.57 2.84 1.38
CA GLN A 20 17.08 1.95 2.45
C GLN A 20 15.66 2.32 2.92
N LEU A 21 15.33 3.61 3.02
CA LEU A 21 14.01 4.08 3.39
C LEU A 21 12.97 3.73 2.31
N ASN A 22 13.34 3.90 1.05
CA ASN A 22 12.47 3.56 -0.08
C ASN A 22 12.18 2.05 -0.11
N GLU A 23 13.19 1.21 0.07
CA GLU A 23 13.04 -0.25 0.17
C GLU A 23 12.13 -0.66 1.34
N GLU A 24 12.29 -0.04 2.51
CA GLU A 24 11.43 -0.28 3.67
C GLU A 24 9.96 0.01 3.34
N LEU A 25 9.67 1.16 2.74
CA LEU A 25 8.31 1.59 2.40
C LEU A 25 7.69 0.72 1.30
N ILE A 26 8.46 0.29 0.30
CA ILE A 26 8.02 -0.66 -0.72
C ILE A 26 7.67 -2.00 -0.05
N LYS A 27 8.55 -2.54 0.78
CA LYS A 27 8.32 -3.80 1.50
C LYS A 27 7.06 -3.74 2.37
N LYS A 28 6.87 -2.66 3.13
CA LYS A 28 5.66 -2.43 3.93
C LYS A 28 4.41 -2.35 3.06
N SER A 29 4.49 -1.71 1.90
CA SER A 29 3.36 -1.60 0.97
C SER A 29 2.98 -2.96 0.37
N ILE A 30 3.94 -3.78 0.01
CA ILE A 30 3.70 -5.16 -0.45
C ILE A 30 3.08 -6.01 0.66
N GLN A 31 3.59 -5.92 1.90
CA GLN A 31 3.04 -6.63 3.04
C GLN A 31 1.61 -6.19 3.35
N TRP A 32 1.35 -4.88 3.39
CA TRP A 32 0.01 -4.34 3.58
C TRP A 32 -0.97 -4.84 2.51
N THR A 33 -0.56 -4.84 1.25
CA THR A 33 -1.38 -5.35 0.15
C THR A 33 -1.77 -6.81 0.37
N LYS A 34 -0.85 -7.67 0.81
CA LYS A 34 -1.14 -9.06 1.14
C LYS A 34 -2.14 -9.17 2.30
N VAL A 35 -1.96 -8.38 3.34
CA VAL A 35 -2.83 -8.40 4.53
C VAL A 35 -4.22 -7.87 4.21
N ALA A 36 -4.32 -6.73 3.53
CA ALA A 36 -5.59 -6.03 3.35
C ALA A 36 -6.39 -6.51 2.14
N SER A 37 -5.73 -6.92 1.05
CA SER A 37 -6.42 -7.24 -0.21
C SER A 37 -6.64 -8.75 -0.37
N THR A 38 -5.63 -9.57 -0.12
CA THR A 38 -5.73 -11.01 -0.38
C THR A 38 -5.92 -11.84 0.90
N GLY A 39 -5.31 -11.44 2.01
CA GLY A 39 -5.38 -12.16 3.29
C GLY A 39 -6.59 -11.77 4.15
N ARG A 40 -6.95 -10.49 4.14
CA ARG A 40 -8.02 -9.91 4.96
C ARG A 40 -7.89 -10.28 6.45
N ASP A 41 -6.66 -10.18 6.96
CA ASP A 41 -6.32 -10.51 8.34
C ASP A 41 -6.23 -9.23 9.19
N TYR A 42 -7.24 -8.98 10.02
CA TYR A 42 -7.30 -7.79 10.88
C TYR A 42 -6.19 -7.76 11.93
N LYS A 43 -5.85 -8.91 12.51
CA LYS A 43 -4.78 -8.99 13.51
C LYS A 43 -3.43 -8.58 12.92
N GLU A 44 -3.14 -9.04 11.71
CA GLU A 44 -1.92 -8.63 10.99
C GLU A 44 -2.01 -7.18 10.52
N ALA A 45 -3.21 -6.71 10.10
CA ALA A 45 -3.44 -5.33 9.69
C ALA A 45 -3.14 -4.31 10.81
N LYS A 46 -3.47 -4.63 12.06
CA LYS A 46 -3.21 -3.77 13.23
C LYS A 46 -1.74 -3.41 13.41
N LYS A 47 -0.81 -4.18 12.90
CA LYS A 47 0.63 -3.83 12.92
C LYS A 47 0.95 -2.59 12.08
N PHE A 48 0.14 -2.31 11.07
CA PHE A 48 0.29 -1.19 10.15
C PHE A 48 -0.62 -0.01 10.48
N LEU A 49 -1.64 -0.22 11.29
CA LEU A 49 -2.61 0.79 11.71
C LEU A 49 -2.15 1.49 12.99
N ASP A 50 -2.80 2.60 13.31
CA ASP A 50 -2.58 3.35 14.54
C ASP A 50 -3.94 3.70 15.17
N ASP A 51 -4.03 3.62 16.49
CA ASP A 51 -5.30 3.86 17.19
C ASP A 51 -5.61 5.38 17.35
N ASN A 52 -4.65 6.25 17.06
CA ASN A 52 -4.80 7.71 17.18
C ASN A 52 -5.44 8.36 15.95
N PHE A 53 -5.58 7.64 14.83
CA PHE A 53 -6.24 8.15 13.62
C PHE A 53 -6.89 7.03 12.81
N TYR A 54 -7.89 7.40 12.01
CA TYR A 54 -8.56 6.47 11.12
C TYR A 54 -7.76 6.28 9.83
N SER A 55 -7.50 5.03 9.50
CA SER A 55 -6.98 4.65 8.19
C SER A 55 -8.12 4.35 7.22
N SER A 56 -7.99 4.76 5.97
CA SER A 56 -9.10 4.71 5.01
C SER A 56 -8.69 4.25 3.62
N THR A 57 -9.66 3.90 2.81
CA THR A 57 -9.46 3.50 1.41
C THR A 57 -10.59 3.94 0.49
N PHE A 58 -10.22 4.30 -0.74
CA PHE A 58 -11.10 4.25 -1.91
C PHE A 58 -10.76 3.00 -2.73
N SER A 59 -11.73 2.16 -2.96
CA SER A 59 -11.58 0.93 -3.76
C SER A 59 -11.71 1.20 -5.26
N SER A 60 -11.14 0.33 -6.08
CA SER A 60 -11.17 0.40 -7.54
C SER A 60 -12.56 0.20 -8.18
N ASN A 61 -13.55 -0.17 -7.40
CA ASN A 61 -14.94 -0.31 -7.86
C ASN A 61 -15.76 0.99 -7.79
N GLY A 62 -15.13 2.11 -7.46
CA GLY A 62 -15.83 3.41 -7.34
C GLY A 62 -16.71 3.56 -6.10
N SER A 63 -16.62 2.64 -5.13
CA SER A 63 -17.37 2.74 -3.87
C SER A 63 -16.91 3.96 -3.05
N SER A 64 -17.74 4.37 -2.09
CA SER A 64 -17.43 5.43 -1.14
C SER A 64 -16.21 5.08 -0.27
N LEU A 65 -15.70 6.08 0.43
CA LEU A 65 -14.63 5.91 1.40
C LEU A 65 -15.00 4.84 2.44
N ARG A 66 -14.08 3.94 2.71
CA ARG A 66 -14.19 2.94 3.77
C ARG A 66 -13.04 3.08 4.76
N LEU A 67 -13.30 2.75 6.02
CA LEU A 67 -12.26 2.66 7.04
C LEU A 67 -11.63 1.27 7.03
N TYR A 68 -10.37 1.19 7.43
CA TYR A 68 -9.69 -0.07 7.71
C TYR A 68 -9.89 -0.45 9.17
N ASP A 69 -11.13 -0.77 9.51
CA ASP A 69 -11.56 -1.26 10.83
C ASP A 69 -11.77 -2.79 10.81
N GLU A 70 -12.19 -3.34 11.93
CA GLU A 70 -12.45 -4.78 12.03
C GLU A 70 -13.56 -5.23 11.07
N GLU A 71 -14.61 -4.44 10.88
CA GLU A 71 -15.69 -4.74 9.94
C GLU A 71 -15.16 -4.86 8.51
N TYR A 72 -14.25 -3.97 8.08
CA TYR A 72 -13.64 -4.07 6.76
C TYR A 72 -12.99 -5.44 6.53
N PHE A 73 -12.25 -5.97 7.51
CA PHE A 73 -11.49 -7.21 7.36
C PHE A 73 -12.34 -8.46 7.56
N THR A 74 -13.36 -8.42 8.41
CA THR A 74 -14.19 -9.58 8.76
C THR A 74 -15.42 -9.73 7.85
N THR A 75 -15.88 -8.65 7.22
CA THR A 75 -16.99 -8.74 6.24
C THR A 75 -16.60 -9.66 5.07
N PRO A 76 -17.34 -10.74 4.81
CA PRO A 76 -17.06 -11.64 3.70
C PRO A 76 -17.04 -10.91 2.36
N VAL A 77 -16.13 -11.30 1.48
CA VAL A 77 -16.10 -10.86 0.08
C VAL A 77 -16.66 -11.94 -0.82
N ASN A 78 -17.30 -11.54 -1.91
CA ASN A 78 -17.96 -12.45 -2.86
C ASN A 78 -17.08 -12.80 -4.07
N TYR A 79 -15.77 -12.57 -3.97
CA TYR A 79 -14.78 -12.90 -4.99
C TYR A 79 -13.57 -13.61 -4.38
N GLN A 80 -12.84 -14.33 -5.21
CA GLN A 80 -11.64 -15.07 -4.81
C GLN A 80 -10.48 -14.75 -5.75
N TRP A 81 -9.36 -14.28 -5.20
CA TRP A 81 -8.13 -14.09 -5.95
C TRP A 81 -7.55 -15.41 -6.45
N ILE A 82 -7.16 -15.45 -7.73
CA ILE A 82 -6.37 -16.53 -8.35
C ILE A 82 -4.90 -16.17 -8.25
N ASN A 83 -4.57 -14.94 -8.66
CA ASN A 83 -3.24 -14.37 -8.56
C ASN A 83 -3.32 -12.87 -8.27
N PHE A 84 -2.22 -12.32 -7.78
CA PHE A 84 -2.13 -10.92 -7.45
C PHE A 84 -0.65 -10.51 -7.41
N SER A 85 -0.25 -9.53 -8.19
CA SER A 85 1.12 -9.04 -8.25
C SER A 85 1.17 -7.52 -8.20
N THR A 86 2.25 -7.00 -7.62
CA THR A 86 2.53 -5.55 -7.57
C THR A 86 3.88 -5.26 -8.22
N TYR A 87 3.99 -4.15 -8.94
CA TYR A 87 5.21 -3.79 -9.67
C TYR A 87 5.27 -2.28 -9.93
N ASP A 88 6.41 -1.78 -10.45
CA ASP A 88 6.67 -0.35 -10.71
C ASP A 88 6.45 0.53 -9.47
N HIS A 89 7.03 0.11 -8.34
CA HIS A 89 6.93 0.88 -7.11
C HIS A 89 7.75 2.16 -7.19
N PHE A 90 7.12 3.29 -6.84
CA PHE A 90 7.77 4.57 -6.72
C PHE A 90 7.45 5.19 -5.36
N VAL A 91 8.46 5.71 -4.68
CA VAL A 91 8.36 6.29 -3.33
C VAL A 91 8.65 7.78 -3.37
N GLN A 92 7.78 8.56 -2.75
CA GLN A 92 7.97 9.99 -2.50
C GLN A 92 7.90 10.24 -1.00
N VAL A 93 8.98 10.71 -0.41
CA VAL A 93 9.08 11.00 1.02
C VAL A 93 9.04 12.51 1.23
N SER A 94 8.31 12.96 2.25
CA SER A 94 8.29 14.37 2.65
C SER A 94 9.68 14.84 3.11
N PRO A 95 10.02 16.14 2.97
CA PRO A 95 11.35 16.65 3.35
C PRO A 95 11.73 16.37 4.82
N ASN A 96 10.76 16.38 5.71
CA ASN A 96 10.94 16.07 7.14
C ASN A 96 10.90 14.56 7.46
N LYS A 97 10.75 13.71 6.44
CA LYS A 97 10.70 12.25 6.55
C LYS A 97 9.61 11.73 7.52
N SER A 98 8.54 12.50 7.69
CA SER A 98 7.40 12.12 8.56
C SER A 98 6.22 11.52 7.80
N SER A 99 6.18 11.68 6.49
CA SER A 99 5.16 11.10 5.62
C SER A 99 5.73 10.65 4.28
N ALA A 100 5.04 9.72 3.63
CA ALA A 100 5.44 9.21 2.33
C ALA A 100 4.22 8.76 1.52
N VAL A 101 4.35 8.84 0.20
CA VAL A 101 3.44 8.20 -0.75
C VAL A 101 4.20 7.11 -1.49
N VAL A 102 3.62 5.91 -1.56
CA VAL A 102 4.11 4.81 -2.39
C VAL A 102 3.07 4.55 -3.47
N THR A 103 3.46 4.73 -4.73
CA THR A 103 2.61 4.42 -5.88
C THR A 103 3.12 3.17 -6.58
N PHE A 104 2.22 2.37 -7.13
CA PHE A 104 2.57 1.14 -7.85
C PHE A 104 1.42 0.67 -8.72
N ASN A 105 1.72 -0.26 -9.61
CA ASN A 105 0.75 -0.98 -10.41
C ASN A 105 0.41 -2.32 -9.77
N VAL A 106 -0.82 -2.77 -10.02
CA VAL A 106 -1.31 -4.10 -9.63
C VAL A 106 -1.91 -4.77 -10.85
N ASP A 107 -1.55 -6.03 -11.06
CA ASP A 107 -2.21 -6.94 -11.98
C ASP A 107 -2.61 -8.22 -11.23
N GLY A 108 -3.72 -8.82 -11.66
CA GLY A 108 -4.19 -10.06 -11.09
C GLY A 108 -5.41 -10.62 -11.81
N ASP A 109 -5.88 -11.73 -11.30
CA ASP A 109 -7.13 -12.34 -11.72
C ASP A 109 -7.93 -12.75 -10.49
N TYR A 110 -9.24 -12.59 -10.55
CA TYR A 110 -10.15 -13.11 -9.53
C TYR A 110 -11.34 -13.83 -10.14
N ILE A 111 -11.99 -14.69 -9.36
CA ILE A 111 -13.26 -15.34 -9.71
C ILE A 111 -14.38 -14.58 -9.00
N TYR A 112 -15.41 -14.21 -9.76
CA TYR A 112 -16.66 -13.64 -9.28
C TYR A 112 -17.82 -14.30 -10.03
N LYS A 113 -18.79 -14.85 -9.30
CA LYS A 113 -19.94 -15.58 -9.89
C LYS A 113 -19.51 -16.62 -10.94
N ASN A 114 -18.46 -17.38 -10.63
CA ASN A 114 -17.85 -18.40 -11.49
C ASN A 114 -17.25 -17.88 -12.81
N VAL A 115 -17.05 -16.57 -12.94
CA VAL A 115 -16.38 -15.95 -14.09
C VAL A 115 -15.00 -15.48 -13.66
N LYS A 116 -13.98 -15.79 -14.47
CA LYS A 116 -12.63 -15.24 -14.30
C LYS A 116 -12.60 -13.82 -14.84
N ILE A 117 -12.17 -12.88 -14.01
CA ILE A 117 -12.08 -11.46 -14.35
C ILE A 117 -10.62 -11.00 -14.21
N ASN A 118 -10.12 -10.30 -15.22
CA ASN A 118 -8.83 -9.65 -15.17
C ASN A 118 -8.91 -8.38 -14.35
N TYR A 119 -7.98 -8.21 -13.45
CA TYR A 119 -7.84 -7.05 -12.60
C TYR A 119 -6.58 -6.28 -12.93
N ALA A 120 -6.70 -4.98 -13.12
CA ALA A 120 -5.56 -4.09 -13.23
C ALA A 120 -5.87 -2.74 -12.54
N ALA A 121 -4.98 -2.29 -11.67
CA ALA A 121 -5.18 -1.05 -10.94
C ALA A 121 -3.89 -0.23 -10.82
N ARG A 122 -4.05 1.08 -10.61
CA ARG A 122 -3.05 1.98 -10.06
C ARG A 122 -3.38 2.22 -8.60
N VAL A 123 -2.35 2.22 -7.77
CA VAL A 123 -2.50 2.32 -6.33
C VAL A 123 -1.61 3.44 -5.79
N SER A 124 -2.14 4.19 -4.83
CA SER A 124 -1.38 5.13 -4.03
C SER A 124 -1.61 4.81 -2.56
N PHE A 125 -0.53 4.57 -1.83
CA PHE A 125 -0.56 4.38 -0.39
C PHE A 125 0.06 5.57 0.31
N PHE A 126 -0.66 6.14 1.23
CA PHE A 126 -0.17 7.20 2.10
C PHE A 126 0.25 6.61 3.45
N TRP A 127 1.51 6.86 3.81
CA TRP A 127 2.14 6.45 5.05
C TRP A 127 2.48 7.67 5.91
N THR A 128 2.33 7.55 7.22
CA THR A 128 2.79 8.56 8.19
C THR A 128 3.64 7.89 9.26
N LYS A 129 4.56 8.63 9.83
CA LYS A 129 5.45 8.14 10.88
C LYS A 129 4.88 8.51 12.24
N VAL A 130 4.62 7.51 13.07
CA VAL A 130 4.18 7.64 14.46
C VAL A 130 5.18 6.90 15.33
N ASP A 131 5.75 7.54 16.32
CA ASP A 131 6.74 6.97 17.24
C ASP A 131 7.86 6.19 16.53
N LYS A 132 8.35 6.76 15.42
CA LYS A 132 9.39 6.20 14.53
C LYS A 132 8.93 5.02 13.65
N GLU A 133 7.68 4.58 13.73
CA GLU A 133 7.11 3.53 12.90
C GLU A 133 6.25 4.09 11.77
N TRP A 134 6.35 3.50 10.58
CA TRP A 134 5.48 3.83 9.46
C TRP A 134 4.11 3.17 9.63
N LYS A 135 3.08 4.02 9.73
CA LYS A 135 1.68 3.62 9.85
C LYS A 135 0.91 3.98 8.60
N LYS A 136 -0.02 3.11 8.23
CA LYS A 136 -0.88 3.28 7.06
C LYS A 136 -1.96 4.32 7.34
N MET A 137 -2.07 5.34 6.51
CA MET A 137 -3.07 6.39 6.68
C MET A 137 -4.18 6.31 5.63
N HIS A 138 -3.82 6.13 4.34
CA HIS A 138 -4.81 6.12 3.27
C HIS A 138 -4.39 5.23 2.11
N SER A 139 -5.37 4.71 1.38
CA SER A 139 -5.20 4.05 0.09
C SER A 139 -6.15 4.61 -0.94
N HIS A 140 -5.66 4.77 -2.14
CA HIS A 140 -6.49 5.01 -3.32
C HIS A 140 -6.19 3.96 -4.38
N TRP A 141 -7.25 3.32 -4.87
CA TRP A 141 -7.19 2.33 -5.93
C TRP A 141 -8.03 2.79 -7.10
N SER A 142 -7.49 2.78 -8.30
CA SER A 142 -8.22 3.10 -9.52
C SER A 142 -7.97 2.04 -10.59
N SER A 143 -9.02 1.62 -11.29
CA SER A 143 -8.91 0.71 -12.42
C SER A 143 -8.02 1.29 -13.51
N ARG A 144 -7.23 0.43 -14.17
CA ARG A 144 -6.30 0.79 -15.24
C ARG A 144 -6.77 0.19 -16.55
N SER A 145 -6.63 0.99 -17.64
CA SER A 145 -6.81 0.50 -19.03
C SER A 145 -8.13 -0.23 -19.28
N GLY A 146 -9.24 0.24 -18.68
CA GLY A 146 -10.55 -0.38 -18.86
C GLY A 146 -10.77 -1.71 -18.14
N ALA A 147 -9.83 -2.14 -17.29
CA ALA A 147 -10.03 -3.31 -16.45
C ALA A 147 -11.17 -3.08 -15.44
N GLU A 148 -11.88 -4.13 -15.08
CA GLU A 148 -12.89 -4.08 -14.05
C GLU A 148 -12.25 -3.87 -12.67
N GLY A 149 -12.92 -3.09 -11.82
CA GLY A 149 -12.59 -3.01 -10.41
C GLY A 149 -13.01 -4.29 -9.67
N ILE A 150 -12.68 -4.38 -8.37
CA ILE A 150 -13.24 -5.45 -7.54
C ILE A 150 -14.76 -5.28 -7.44
N PRO A 151 -15.54 -6.39 -7.34
CA PRO A 151 -17.00 -6.31 -7.26
C PRO A 151 -17.45 -5.55 -6.02
N ILE A 152 -18.54 -4.80 -6.14
CA ILE A 152 -19.24 -4.24 -4.99
C ILE A 152 -19.89 -5.41 -4.25
N ASN A 153 -19.63 -5.53 -2.95
CA ASN A 153 -20.41 -6.44 -2.13
C ASN A 153 -21.85 -5.92 -2.09
N ASP A 154 -22.78 -6.68 -2.64
CA ASP A 154 -24.21 -6.45 -2.45
C ASP A 154 -24.49 -6.63 -0.95
N ARG A 155 -24.74 -5.52 -0.25
CA ARG A 155 -25.15 -5.48 1.16
C ARG A 155 -26.65 -5.55 1.26
#